data_5136a46ac94cd53d68d5bd4cb7c852bc
#
_entry.id   5136a46ac94cd53d68d5bd4cb7c852bc
#
_cell.length_a   1.000
_cell.length_b   1.000
_cell.length_c   1.000
_cell.angle_alpha   90.00
_cell.angle_beta   90.00
_cell.angle_gamma   90.00
#
_symmetry.space_group_name_H-M   'P 1'
#
loop_
_entity.id
_entity.type
_entity.pdbx_description
1 polymer ?
#
loop_
_entity_poly.entity_id
_entity_poly.type
_entity_poly.pdbx_seq_one_letter_code
_entity_poly.pdbx_strand_id
1 'polypeptide(L)'
;MRFLKADTEQGPRLGVLRPDGVVAVSGSEARLEPHFGDDGTALRQLGEAILAAPAAEAALDDLALLKPVDPVAMRDFMVFEEHIAPRWRQSGRDRGPDVWYEQPIGYFSNAATLRGPRDPIEIPGGSQRLDFELEVGAVVGQDAESVTPEEAAGHIAGFLILCDWSARDLQFHEMDGSLGPFKGKDFGSSLGPVFVTPDELAGRRSGGGYDLEMTASVNGRVYGRDQWSSASWSFEELISYASWNSRVEAGSIIGSGTCQGGCILELSIRHGPGQYPWLAPGDEVTLAIELMGEIRAPVLAPARGPWPGRRPAPAPATQSS
;
A
#
# COMPACT_ATOMS: atom_id res chain seq x y z
N MET A 1 -19.63 -1.23 -1.70
CA MET A 1 -19.43 -2.70 -1.54
C MET A 1 -18.06 -3.01 -0.93
N ARG A 2 -17.94 -4.13 -0.15
CA ARG A 2 -16.67 -4.59 0.42
C ARG A 2 -16.36 -5.98 -0.12
N PHE A 3 -15.50 -6.05 -1.13
CA PHE A 3 -15.09 -7.31 -1.76
C PHE A 3 -13.86 -7.89 -1.09
N LEU A 4 -13.73 -9.20 -1.14
CA LEU A 4 -12.53 -9.94 -0.78
C LEU A 4 -12.35 -11.13 -1.71
N LYS A 5 -11.18 -11.74 -1.65
CA LYS A 5 -10.87 -12.99 -2.36
C LYS A 5 -10.37 -14.02 -1.36
N ALA A 6 -10.93 -15.21 -1.42
CA ALA A 6 -10.53 -16.31 -0.55
C ALA A 6 -10.20 -17.57 -1.37
N ASP A 7 -9.26 -18.36 -0.88
CA ASP A 7 -9.03 -19.71 -1.40
C ASP A 7 -10.09 -20.66 -0.82
N THR A 8 -10.69 -21.44 -1.68
CA THR A 8 -11.73 -22.41 -1.30
C THR A 8 -11.38 -23.80 -1.84
N GLU A 9 -12.10 -24.83 -1.42
CA GLU A 9 -11.92 -26.20 -1.97
C GLU A 9 -12.10 -26.25 -3.50
N GLN A 10 -12.80 -25.27 -4.08
CA GLN A 10 -13.02 -25.15 -5.53
C GLN A 10 -12.07 -24.14 -6.19
N GLY A 11 -11.00 -23.70 -5.49
CA GLY A 11 -10.06 -22.66 -5.89
C GLY A 11 -10.51 -21.26 -5.47
N PRO A 12 -9.78 -20.22 -5.91
CA PRO A 12 -10.06 -18.83 -5.53
C PRO A 12 -11.49 -18.41 -5.87
N ARG A 13 -12.15 -17.71 -4.94
CA ARG A 13 -13.49 -17.12 -5.11
C ARG A 13 -13.55 -15.71 -4.54
N LEU A 14 -14.34 -14.85 -5.19
CA LEU A 14 -14.73 -13.57 -4.61
C LEU A 14 -15.77 -13.76 -3.52
N GLY A 15 -15.77 -12.87 -2.55
CA GLY A 15 -16.79 -12.73 -1.55
C GLY A 15 -17.15 -11.26 -1.32
N VAL A 16 -18.34 -11.04 -0.79
CA VAL A 16 -18.80 -9.71 -0.33
C VAL A 16 -18.97 -9.76 1.17
N LEU A 17 -18.23 -8.93 1.88
CA LEU A 17 -18.29 -8.78 3.33
C LEU A 17 -19.50 -7.92 3.71
N ARG A 18 -20.43 -8.50 4.46
CA ARG A 18 -21.60 -7.83 4.98
C ARG A 18 -21.31 -7.05 6.27
N PRO A 19 -22.18 -6.12 6.68
CA PRO A 19 -22.03 -5.38 7.95
C PRO A 19 -22.02 -6.25 9.21
N ASP A 20 -22.65 -7.43 9.15
CA ASP A 20 -22.68 -8.42 10.24
C ASP A 20 -21.41 -9.24 10.36
N GLY A 21 -20.38 -9.02 9.52
CA GLY A 21 -19.12 -9.76 9.50
C GLY A 21 -19.15 -11.07 8.72
N VAL A 22 -20.29 -11.41 8.13
CA VAL A 22 -20.46 -12.62 7.29
C VAL A 22 -20.05 -12.29 5.85
N VAL A 23 -19.33 -13.21 5.23
CA VAL A 23 -18.92 -13.14 3.83
C VAL A 23 -19.84 -14.01 2.99
N ALA A 24 -20.52 -13.40 2.03
CA ALA A 24 -21.24 -14.10 0.97
C ALA A 24 -20.25 -14.48 -0.12
N VAL A 25 -20.00 -15.77 -0.35
CA VAL A 25 -18.99 -16.28 -1.28
C VAL A 25 -19.64 -16.60 -2.64
N SER A 26 -19.00 -16.15 -3.73
CA SER A 26 -19.42 -16.43 -5.09
C SER A 26 -19.23 -17.91 -5.48
N GLY A 27 -20.14 -18.44 -6.30
CA GLY A 27 -20.01 -19.79 -6.87
C GLY A 27 -19.04 -19.89 -8.07
N SER A 28 -18.82 -18.80 -8.78
CA SER A 28 -18.05 -18.79 -10.06
C SER A 28 -16.98 -17.71 -10.11
N GLU A 29 -17.26 -16.53 -9.56
CA GLU A 29 -16.40 -15.37 -9.73
C GLU A 29 -15.15 -15.45 -8.84
N ALA A 30 -13.99 -15.23 -9.44
CA ALA A 30 -12.69 -15.30 -8.81
C ALA A 30 -11.85 -14.02 -8.95
N ARG A 31 -12.29 -13.04 -9.74
CA ARG A 31 -11.54 -11.84 -10.11
C ARG A 31 -12.44 -10.60 -10.19
N LEU A 32 -11.93 -9.46 -9.72
CA LEU A 32 -12.58 -8.16 -9.83
C LEU A 32 -12.27 -7.44 -11.17
N GLU A 33 -11.07 -7.64 -11.71
CA GLU A 33 -10.57 -6.89 -12.86
C GLU A 33 -11.46 -6.98 -14.13
N PRO A 34 -12.15 -8.10 -14.43
CA PRO A 34 -13.09 -8.15 -15.55
C PRO A 34 -14.30 -7.21 -15.41
N HIS A 35 -14.54 -6.69 -14.21
CA HIS A 35 -15.65 -5.77 -13.90
C HIS A 35 -15.18 -4.32 -13.78
N PHE A 36 -13.94 -4.01 -14.18
CA PHE A 36 -13.42 -2.66 -14.33
C PHE A 36 -13.81 -2.10 -15.71
N GLY A 37 -13.65 -0.79 -15.91
CA GLY A 37 -13.85 -0.15 -17.22
C GLY A 37 -15.10 0.74 -17.29
N ASP A 38 -15.85 0.83 -16.20
CA ASP A 38 -16.99 1.75 -16.07
C ASP A 38 -16.93 2.54 -14.75
N ASP A 39 -17.99 3.26 -14.43
CA ASP A 39 -18.17 4.07 -13.22
C ASP A 39 -18.40 3.26 -11.91
N GLY A 40 -18.03 1.99 -11.89
CA GLY A 40 -18.28 1.06 -10.78
C GLY A 40 -19.64 0.37 -10.84
N THR A 41 -20.42 0.57 -11.90
CA THR A 41 -21.73 -0.08 -12.07
C THR A 41 -21.60 -1.59 -12.17
N ALA A 42 -20.63 -2.11 -12.94
CA ALA A 42 -20.40 -3.55 -13.06
C ALA A 42 -19.96 -4.19 -11.74
N LEU A 43 -19.11 -3.52 -10.96
CA LEU A 43 -18.74 -3.99 -9.61
C LEU A 43 -19.94 -4.04 -8.67
N ARG A 44 -20.80 -3.02 -8.69
CA ARG A 44 -22.01 -3.00 -7.87
C ARG A 44 -22.95 -4.13 -8.24
N GLN A 45 -23.20 -4.37 -9.52
CA GLN A 45 -24.03 -5.46 -10.03
C GLN A 45 -23.46 -6.83 -9.63
N LEU A 46 -22.13 -7.00 -9.72
CA LEU A 46 -21.44 -8.21 -9.24
C LEU A 46 -21.69 -8.44 -7.76
N GLY A 47 -21.50 -7.42 -6.93
CA GLY A 47 -21.73 -7.51 -5.49
C GLY A 47 -23.17 -7.87 -5.14
N GLU A 48 -24.14 -7.22 -5.79
CA GLU A 48 -25.58 -7.51 -5.62
C GLU A 48 -25.91 -8.96 -6.03
N ALA A 49 -25.35 -9.44 -7.13
CA ALA A 49 -25.55 -10.84 -7.58
C ALA A 49 -24.99 -11.85 -6.58
N ILE A 50 -23.78 -11.62 -6.04
CA ILE A 50 -23.19 -12.47 -5.01
C ILE A 50 -24.06 -12.47 -3.73
N LEU A 51 -24.51 -11.31 -3.28
CA LEU A 51 -25.35 -11.18 -2.10
C LEU A 51 -26.73 -11.83 -2.27
N ALA A 52 -27.31 -11.77 -3.47
CA ALA A 52 -28.62 -12.35 -3.77
C ALA A 52 -28.61 -13.88 -3.85
N ALA A 53 -27.49 -14.49 -4.28
CA ALA A 53 -27.35 -15.92 -4.47
C ALA A 53 -25.94 -16.41 -4.11
N PRO A 54 -25.55 -16.36 -2.82
CA PRO A 54 -24.24 -16.85 -2.40
C PRO A 54 -24.17 -18.37 -2.53
N ALA A 55 -23.04 -18.89 -3.01
CA ALA A 55 -22.78 -20.33 -3.02
C ALA A 55 -22.45 -20.87 -1.62
N ALA A 56 -21.88 -20.02 -0.77
CA ALA A 56 -21.58 -20.32 0.63
C ALA A 56 -21.56 -19.01 1.45
N GLU A 57 -21.66 -19.16 2.75
CA GLU A 57 -21.47 -18.08 3.73
C GLU A 57 -20.45 -18.54 4.78
N ALA A 58 -19.55 -17.63 5.18
CA ALA A 58 -18.52 -17.92 6.18
C ALA A 58 -18.22 -16.67 7.01
N ALA A 59 -17.70 -16.84 8.22
CA ALA A 59 -17.11 -15.73 8.95
C ALA A 59 -15.79 -15.31 8.27
N LEU A 60 -15.45 -14.04 8.34
CA LEU A 60 -14.21 -13.51 7.71
C LEU A 60 -12.96 -14.25 8.19
N ASP A 61 -12.91 -14.55 9.50
CA ASP A 61 -11.76 -15.21 10.14
C ASP A 61 -11.61 -16.69 9.76
N ASP A 62 -12.65 -17.33 9.22
CA ASP A 62 -12.63 -18.72 8.77
C ASP A 62 -12.10 -18.87 7.34
N LEU A 63 -11.85 -17.77 6.63
CA LEU A 63 -11.47 -17.78 5.24
C LEU A 63 -9.94 -17.67 5.06
N ALA A 64 -9.39 -18.46 4.14
CA ALA A 64 -8.03 -18.32 3.65
C ALA A 64 -7.95 -17.15 2.67
N LEU A 65 -7.69 -15.96 3.21
CA LEU A 65 -7.73 -14.70 2.46
C LEU A 65 -6.57 -14.58 1.48
N LEU A 66 -6.88 -14.13 0.27
CA LEU A 66 -5.93 -13.84 -0.80
C LEU A 66 -5.92 -12.33 -1.10
N LYS A 67 -4.92 -11.85 -1.84
CA LYS A 67 -4.96 -10.47 -2.38
C LYS A 67 -6.18 -10.30 -3.28
N PRO A 68 -6.97 -9.23 -3.12
CA PRO A 68 -8.24 -9.09 -3.83
C PRO A 68 -8.08 -8.77 -5.31
N VAL A 69 -6.94 -8.15 -5.72
CA VAL A 69 -6.64 -7.77 -7.10
C VAL A 69 -5.23 -8.19 -7.50
N ASP A 70 -5.01 -8.35 -8.82
CA ASP A 70 -3.72 -8.60 -9.43
C ASP A 70 -3.36 -7.38 -10.32
N PRO A 71 -2.65 -6.36 -9.80
CA PRO A 71 -2.45 -5.12 -10.52
C PRO A 71 -1.49 -5.26 -11.70
N VAL A 72 -1.74 -4.47 -12.76
CA VAL A 72 -0.90 -4.40 -13.96
C VAL A 72 0.34 -3.51 -13.74
N ALA A 73 0.23 -2.49 -12.91
CA ALA A 73 1.31 -1.57 -12.55
C ALA A 73 1.08 -0.97 -11.16
N MET A 74 2.14 -0.42 -10.57
CA MET A 74 2.06 0.28 -9.29
C MET A 74 2.88 1.56 -9.33
N ARG A 75 2.33 2.62 -8.76
CA ARG A 75 3.04 3.85 -8.42
C ARG A 75 2.73 4.17 -6.98
N ASP A 76 3.72 4.63 -6.26
CA ASP A 76 3.56 5.02 -4.88
C ASP A 76 3.96 6.46 -4.68
N PHE A 77 3.24 7.17 -3.80
CA PHE A 77 3.39 8.59 -3.57
C PHE A 77 3.79 8.89 -2.11
N MET A 78 3.81 10.15 -1.74
CA MET A 78 4.13 10.61 -0.40
C MET A 78 3.21 11.78 -0.05
N VAL A 79 1.99 11.46 0.48
CA VAL A 79 0.95 12.48 0.68
C VAL A 79 0.74 12.91 2.14
N PHE A 80 1.35 12.22 3.11
CA PHE A 80 1.18 12.55 4.52
C PHE A 80 2.33 13.44 5.02
N GLU A 81 2.05 14.73 5.21
CA GLU A 81 3.07 15.71 5.63
C GLU A 81 3.70 15.31 6.96
N GLU A 82 2.90 14.95 7.95
CA GLU A 82 3.39 14.60 9.29
C GLU A 82 4.25 13.34 9.32
N HIS A 83 4.13 12.44 8.33
CA HIS A 83 5.04 11.32 8.17
C HIS A 83 6.46 11.79 7.82
N ILE A 84 6.61 12.71 6.86
CA ILE A 84 7.93 13.11 6.33
C ILE A 84 8.52 14.33 7.08
N ALA A 85 7.69 15.14 7.73
CA ALA A 85 8.12 16.36 8.43
C ALA A 85 9.23 16.13 9.48
N PRO A 86 9.27 15.02 10.26
CA PRO A 86 10.38 14.74 11.18
C PRO A 86 11.74 14.69 10.48
N ARG A 87 11.79 14.13 9.25
CA ARG A 87 13.02 14.08 8.44
C ARG A 87 13.44 15.46 7.94
N TRP A 88 12.50 16.31 7.56
CA TRP A 88 12.80 17.70 7.19
C TRP A 88 13.37 18.48 8.37
N ARG A 89 12.73 18.37 9.55
CA ARG A 89 13.21 19.01 10.80
C ARG A 89 14.61 18.52 11.18
N GLN A 90 14.89 17.21 11.05
CA GLN A 90 16.21 16.63 11.30
C GLN A 90 17.28 17.20 10.34
N SER A 91 16.90 17.56 9.10
CA SER A 91 17.77 18.22 8.13
C SER A 91 17.85 19.76 8.30
N GLY A 92 17.26 20.33 9.36
CA GLY A 92 17.27 21.77 9.66
C GLY A 92 16.22 22.56 8.88
N ARG A 93 15.16 21.93 8.39
CA ARG A 93 14.06 22.58 7.68
C ARG A 93 12.79 22.56 8.52
N ASP A 94 12.10 23.70 8.66
CA ASP A 94 10.83 23.78 9.37
C ASP A 94 9.66 23.24 8.55
N ARG A 95 9.79 23.19 7.22
CA ARG A 95 8.79 22.67 6.27
C ARG A 95 9.46 21.91 5.12
N GLY A 96 8.65 21.22 4.35
CA GLY A 96 9.09 20.53 3.13
C GLY A 96 9.61 21.49 2.05
N PRO A 97 10.28 20.94 1.02
CA PRO A 97 10.65 21.71 -0.16
C PRO A 97 9.37 22.14 -0.90
N ASP A 98 9.43 23.29 -1.60
CA ASP A 98 8.25 23.85 -2.29
C ASP A 98 7.61 22.86 -3.24
N VAL A 99 8.40 22.08 -3.97
CA VAL A 99 7.90 21.05 -4.90
C VAL A 99 6.93 20.05 -4.27
N TRP A 100 7.06 19.76 -2.96
CA TRP A 100 6.16 18.83 -2.27
C TRP A 100 4.73 19.40 -2.13
N TYR A 101 4.62 20.75 -2.04
CA TYR A 101 3.34 21.45 -1.96
C TYR A 101 2.79 21.83 -3.33
N GLU A 102 3.62 21.80 -4.37
CA GLU A 102 3.25 22.20 -5.73
C GLU A 102 2.72 21.02 -6.55
N GLN A 103 3.22 19.82 -6.30
CA GLN A 103 2.84 18.61 -7.02
C GLN A 103 3.07 17.34 -6.19
N PRO A 104 2.30 16.26 -6.43
CA PRO A 104 2.55 14.97 -5.80
C PRO A 104 3.95 14.43 -6.14
N ILE A 105 4.62 13.86 -5.15
CA ILE A 105 5.92 13.20 -5.32
C ILE A 105 5.74 11.69 -5.21
N GLY A 106 6.23 10.95 -6.19
CA GLY A 106 6.07 9.50 -6.24
C GLY A 106 7.16 8.78 -7.01
N TYR A 107 7.10 7.45 -7.00
CA TYR A 107 8.00 6.56 -7.71
C TYR A 107 7.26 5.32 -8.24
N PHE A 108 7.92 4.55 -9.12
CA PHE A 108 7.38 3.29 -9.63
C PHE A 108 7.69 2.15 -8.67
N SER A 109 6.68 1.40 -8.25
CA SER A 109 6.79 0.20 -7.45
C SER A 109 6.62 -1.06 -8.30
N ASN A 110 6.90 -2.25 -7.73
CA ASN A 110 6.94 -3.51 -8.45
C ASN A 110 5.69 -4.37 -8.22
N ALA A 111 4.78 -4.39 -9.18
CA ALA A 111 3.58 -5.22 -9.12
C ALA A 111 3.87 -6.75 -9.11
N ALA A 112 5.05 -7.17 -9.59
CA ALA A 112 5.39 -8.60 -9.70
C ALA A 112 5.74 -9.26 -8.35
N THR A 113 6.00 -8.47 -7.29
CA THR A 113 6.39 -8.96 -5.96
C THR A 113 5.30 -8.79 -4.91
N LEU A 114 4.06 -8.59 -5.33
CA LEU A 114 2.91 -8.43 -4.45
C LEU A 114 2.55 -9.72 -3.72
N ARG A 115 2.21 -9.55 -2.45
CA ARG A 115 1.80 -10.57 -1.50
C ARG A 115 0.36 -10.36 -1.05
N GLY A 116 -0.28 -11.41 -0.59
CA GLY A 116 -1.59 -11.37 0.04
C GLY A 116 -1.52 -10.88 1.50
N PRO A 117 -2.70 -10.74 2.14
CA PRO A 117 -2.80 -10.14 3.47
C PRO A 117 -2.23 -11.01 4.60
N ARG A 118 -1.97 -12.29 4.33
CA ARG A 118 -1.43 -13.26 5.30
C ARG A 118 -0.08 -13.84 4.86
N ASP A 119 0.44 -13.42 3.71
CA ASP A 119 1.71 -13.93 3.19
C ASP A 119 2.88 -13.38 4.00
N PRO A 120 3.90 -14.21 4.27
CA PRO A 120 5.08 -13.75 4.96
C PRO A 120 5.94 -12.81 4.10
N ILE A 121 6.72 -11.96 4.78
CA ILE A 121 7.76 -11.15 4.15
C ILE A 121 9.15 -11.65 4.56
N GLU A 122 10.01 -11.90 3.60
CA GLU A 122 11.42 -12.22 3.85
C GLU A 122 12.26 -10.94 3.93
N ILE A 123 13.18 -10.88 4.90
CA ILE A 123 14.18 -9.81 4.95
C ILE A 123 15.06 -9.93 3.70
N PRO A 124 15.25 -8.88 2.89
CA PRO A 124 16.14 -8.95 1.73
C PRO A 124 17.57 -9.26 2.11
N GLY A 125 18.22 -10.13 1.34
CA GLY A 125 19.62 -10.50 1.58
C GLY A 125 20.55 -9.29 1.61
N GLY A 126 21.26 -9.12 2.72
CA GLY A 126 22.14 -7.99 2.97
C GLY A 126 21.51 -6.83 3.73
N SER A 127 20.20 -6.82 3.94
CA SER A 127 19.53 -5.83 4.79
C SER A 127 19.53 -6.25 6.27
N GLN A 128 19.66 -5.25 7.15
CA GLN A 128 19.50 -5.34 8.60
C GLN A 128 18.46 -4.32 9.13
N ARG A 129 17.73 -3.68 8.22
CA ARG A 129 16.79 -2.62 8.56
C ARG A 129 15.49 -2.76 7.78
N LEU A 130 14.84 -3.94 7.93
CA LEU A 130 13.50 -4.13 7.39
C LEU A 130 12.50 -3.30 8.17
N ASP A 131 11.64 -2.60 7.44
CA ASP A 131 10.58 -1.72 7.90
C ASP A 131 9.29 -2.01 7.16
N PHE A 132 8.16 -1.62 7.72
CA PHE A 132 6.86 -1.59 7.07
C PHE A 132 6.45 -0.14 6.77
N GLU A 133 5.54 0.06 5.83
CA GLU A 133 4.87 1.33 5.57
C GLU A 133 3.38 1.10 5.42
N LEU A 134 2.57 1.62 6.36
CA LEU A 134 1.11 1.55 6.31
C LEU A 134 0.56 2.65 5.41
N GLU A 135 -0.16 2.23 4.38
CA GLU A 135 -0.69 3.07 3.32
C GLU A 135 -2.09 2.66 2.90
N VAL A 136 -2.75 3.56 2.18
CA VAL A 136 -3.93 3.26 1.37
C VAL A 136 -3.49 3.07 -0.08
N GLY A 137 -4.03 2.06 -0.75
CA GLY A 137 -3.90 1.89 -2.20
C GLY A 137 -5.23 2.15 -2.90
N ALA A 138 -5.26 3.03 -3.91
CA ALA A 138 -6.40 3.15 -4.83
C ALA A 138 -6.19 2.27 -6.05
N VAL A 139 -7.20 1.49 -6.41
CA VAL A 139 -7.22 0.70 -7.64
C VAL A 139 -7.91 1.50 -8.73
N VAL A 140 -7.20 1.71 -9.84
CA VAL A 140 -7.73 2.40 -11.02
C VAL A 140 -8.66 1.46 -11.78
N GLY A 141 -9.90 1.88 -11.98
CA GLY A 141 -10.94 1.08 -12.65
C GLY A 141 -11.07 1.35 -14.15
N GLN A 142 -10.64 2.51 -14.61
CA GLN A 142 -10.67 2.90 -16.02
C GLN A 142 -9.32 3.51 -16.42
N ASP A 143 -8.89 3.30 -17.67
CA ASP A 143 -7.69 3.94 -18.19
C ASP A 143 -7.79 5.47 -18.05
N ALA A 144 -6.77 6.08 -17.46
CA ALA A 144 -6.66 7.53 -17.30
C ALA A 144 -5.51 8.06 -18.16
N GLU A 145 -5.77 9.06 -19.00
CA GLU A 145 -4.78 9.72 -19.85
C GLU A 145 -4.99 11.23 -19.76
N SER A 146 -4.09 11.92 -19.07
CA SER A 146 -4.15 13.38 -18.83
C SER A 146 -5.51 13.86 -18.30
N VAL A 147 -6.11 13.13 -17.36
CA VAL A 147 -7.40 13.48 -16.76
C VAL A 147 -7.24 14.57 -15.71
N THR A 148 -8.25 15.41 -15.52
CA THR A 148 -8.32 16.36 -14.41
C THR A 148 -8.63 15.64 -13.09
N PRO A 149 -8.41 16.26 -11.90
CA PRO A 149 -8.80 15.64 -10.62
C PRO A 149 -10.30 15.33 -10.54
N GLU A 150 -11.15 16.16 -11.12
CA GLU A 150 -12.61 15.96 -11.15
C GLU A 150 -12.99 14.72 -11.99
N GLU A 151 -12.34 14.55 -13.15
CA GLU A 151 -12.53 13.38 -13.99
C GLU A 151 -11.98 12.11 -13.33
N ALA A 152 -10.83 12.21 -12.66
CA ALA A 152 -10.14 11.11 -12.01
C ALA A 152 -10.99 10.40 -10.95
N ALA A 153 -11.96 11.09 -10.32
CA ALA A 153 -12.89 10.49 -9.39
C ALA A 153 -13.66 9.30 -9.99
N GLY A 154 -14.06 9.40 -11.27
CA GLY A 154 -14.73 8.32 -11.99
C GLY A 154 -13.80 7.16 -12.38
N HIS A 155 -12.49 7.32 -12.26
CA HIS A 155 -11.51 6.30 -12.58
C HIS A 155 -11.11 5.42 -11.40
N ILE A 156 -11.61 5.69 -10.19
CA ILE A 156 -11.29 4.91 -8.99
C ILE A 156 -12.30 3.77 -8.83
N ALA A 157 -11.84 2.53 -8.97
CA ALA A 157 -12.68 1.34 -8.71
C ALA A 157 -12.88 1.08 -7.22
N GLY A 158 -11.88 1.35 -6.40
CA GLY A 158 -11.95 1.15 -4.96
C GLY A 158 -10.59 1.30 -4.27
N PHE A 159 -10.60 1.03 -2.97
CA PHE A 159 -9.47 1.22 -2.07
C PHE A 159 -9.18 -0.05 -1.26
N LEU A 160 -7.94 -0.20 -0.84
CA LEU A 160 -7.46 -1.31 -0.02
C LEU A 160 -6.25 -0.87 0.83
N ILE A 161 -5.84 -1.70 1.79
CA ILE A 161 -4.59 -1.47 2.52
C ILE A 161 -3.43 -1.82 1.60
N LEU A 162 -2.42 -0.96 1.54
CA LEU A 162 -1.13 -1.23 0.93
C LEU A 162 -0.05 -1.20 2.02
N CYS A 163 0.83 -2.18 2.01
CA CYS A 163 2.08 -2.13 2.76
C CYS A 163 3.25 -2.08 1.77
N ASP A 164 4.04 -1.00 1.82
CA ASP A 164 5.29 -0.90 1.07
C ASP A 164 6.47 -1.30 1.95
N TRP A 165 6.89 -2.57 1.84
CA TRP A 165 8.00 -3.09 2.61
C TRP A 165 9.32 -2.42 2.23
N SER A 166 10.07 -1.98 3.23
CA SER A 166 11.25 -1.13 3.03
C SER A 166 12.48 -1.70 3.68
N ALA A 167 13.53 -1.98 2.89
CA ALA A 167 14.85 -2.29 3.39
C ALA A 167 15.67 -0.99 3.45
N ARG A 168 15.62 -0.28 4.59
CA ARG A 168 16.08 1.12 4.72
C ARG A 168 17.56 1.31 4.42
N ASP A 169 18.40 0.38 4.83
CA ASP A 169 19.83 0.42 4.55
C ASP A 169 20.14 0.26 3.06
N LEU A 170 19.43 -0.62 2.35
CA LEU A 170 19.53 -0.73 0.89
C LEU A 170 18.98 0.52 0.21
N GLN A 171 17.80 0.97 0.63
CA GLN A 171 17.12 2.16 0.09
C GLN A 171 18.01 3.41 0.16
N PHE A 172 18.57 3.72 1.33
CA PHE A 172 19.40 4.91 1.47
C PHE A 172 20.70 4.80 0.69
N HIS A 173 21.33 3.61 0.71
CA HIS A 173 22.56 3.40 -0.04
C HIS A 173 22.38 3.60 -1.56
N GLU A 174 21.28 3.13 -2.14
CA GLU A 174 21.02 3.33 -3.57
C GLU A 174 20.62 4.78 -3.89
N MET A 175 19.89 5.46 -2.98
CA MET A 175 19.51 6.87 -3.13
C MET A 175 20.72 7.83 -3.04
N ASP A 176 21.85 7.43 -2.46
CA ASP A 176 23.12 8.18 -2.51
C ASP A 176 23.59 8.36 -3.98
N GLY A 177 23.15 7.49 -4.88
CA GLY A 177 23.35 7.63 -6.32
C GLY A 177 22.50 8.69 -7.01
N SER A 178 21.71 9.47 -6.25
CA SER A 178 20.82 10.54 -6.73
C SER A 178 19.69 10.05 -7.67
N LEU A 179 19.32 8.76 -7.56
CA LEU A 179 18.16 8.18 -8.21
C LEU A 179 17.20 7.63 -7.14
N GLY A 180 15.91 7.50 -7.48
CA GLY A 180 14.88 7.06 -6.54
C GLY A 180 15.08 5.63 -6.01
N PRO A 181 14.27 5.17 -5.04
CA PRO A 181 14.43 3.85 -4.46
C PRO A 181 14.20 2.76 -5.50
N PHE A 182 14.95 1.66 -5.38
CA PHE A 182 14.84 0.49 -6.24
C PHE A 182 14.87 -0.79 -5.42
N LYS A 183 16.06 -1.38 -5.17
CA LYS A 183 16.18 -2.67 -4.45
C LYS A 183 15.78 -2.60 -2.98
N GLY A 184 15.77 -1.40 -2.40
CA GLY A 184 15.26 -1.16 -1.07
C GLY A 184 13.73 -1.27 -0.95
N LYS A 185 13.00 -1.34 -2.09
CA LYS A 185 11.54 -1.32 -2.17
C LYS A 185 10.93 -2.43 -3.03
N ASP A 186 11.56 -2.84 -4.13
CA ASP A 186 10.96 -3.72 -5.14
C ASP A 186 10.87 -5.21 -4.74
N PHE A 187 11.34 -5.58 -3.55
CA PHE A 187 11.35 -6.97 -3.10
C PHE A 187 10.00 -7.46 -2.58
N GLY A 188 9.08 -6.57 -2.28
CA GLY A 188 7.74 -6.93 -1.84
C GLY A 188 6.88 -5.75 -1.45
N SER A 189 5.60 -5.85 -1.76
CA SER A 189 4.51 -5.07 -1.17
C SER A 189 3.40 -6.04 -0.80
N SER A 190 2.52 -5.68 0.17
CA SER A 190 1.38 -6.52 0.55
C SER A 190 0.08 -5.76 0.38
N LEU A 191 -0.97 -6.45 -0.06
CA LEU A 191 -2.31 -5.91 -0.16
C LEU A 191 -3.20 -6.46 0.97
N GLY A 192 -4.04 -5.57 1.52
CA GLY A 192 -5.06 -5.92 2.49
C GLY A 192 -6.17 -6.77 1.87
N PRO A 193 -6.94 -7.47 2.72
CA PRO A 193 -7.90 -8.47 2.25
C PRO A 193 -9.14 -7.86 1.61
N VAL A 194 -9.54 -6.65 2.02
CA VAL A 194 -10.82 -6.09 1.63
C VAL A 194 -10.62 -4.93 0.66
N PHE A 195 -11.22 -5.06 -0.50
CA PHE A 195 -11.37 -4.02 -1.50
C PHE A 195 -12.70 -3.30 -1.28
N VAL A 196 -12.64 -1.99 -1.02
CA VAL A 196 -13.80 -1.16 -0.67
C VAL A 196 -14.13 -0.20 -1.80
N THR A 197 -15.34 -0.26 -2.35
CA THR A 197 -15.76 0.66 -3.41
C THR A 197 -16.04 2.07 -2.87
N PRO A 198 -15.89 3.14 -3.68
CA PRO A 198 -16.03 4.53 -3.20
C PRO A 198 -17.39 4.86 -2.59
N ASP A 199 -18.47 4.25 -3.07
CA ASP A 199 -19.84 4.44 -2.55
C ASP A 199 -19.98 4.02 -1.08
N GLU A 200 -19.27 2.97 -0.66
CA GLU A 200 -19.26 2.52 0.74
C GLU A 200 -18.66 3.58 1.69
N LEU A 201 -17.79 4.43 1.18
CA LEU A 201 -17.08 5.47 1.93
C LEU A 201 -17.69 6.88 1.79
N ALA A 202 -18.70 7.07 0.94
CA ALA A 202 -19.20 8.39 0.55
C ALA A 202 -19.56 9.30 1.73
N GLY A 203 -20.08 8.74 2.82
CA GLY A 203 -20.45 9.49 4.03
C GLY A 203 -19.28 9.89 4.94
N ARG A 204 -18.04 9.51 4.61
CA ARG A 204 -16.85 9.71 5.44
C ARG A 204 -15.76 10.58 4.77
N ARG A 205 -16.06 11.21 3.63
CA ARG A 205 -15.10 12.07 2.92
C ARG A 205 -14.63 13.20 3.83
N SER A 206 -13.33 13.37 4.02
CA SER A 206 -12.71 14.37 4.88
C SER A 206 -11.25 14.61 4.47
N GLY A 207 -10.80 15.86 4.48
CA GLY A 207 -9.46 16.23 4.06
C GLY A 207 -9.10 15.69 2.68
N GLY A 208 -7.89 15.18 2.51
CA GLY A 208 -7.42 14.52 1.28
C GLY A 208 -7.90 13.07 1.11
N GLY A 209 -8.71 12.55 2.03
CA GLY A 209 -9.17 11.17 1.99
C GLY A 209 -10.53 10.95 2.64
N TYR A 210 -10.58 10.00 3.57
CA TYR A 210 -11.79 9.64 4.33
C TYR A 210 -11.47 9.54 5.82
N ASP A 211 -12.47 9.77 6.68
CA ASP A 211 -12.35 9.65 8.12
C ASP A 211 -12.35 8.16 8.53
N LEU A 212 -11.21 7.52 8.35
CA LEU A 212 -10.93 6.12 8.66
C LEU A 212 -9.63 5.99 9.45
N GLU A 213 -9.71 5.30 10.60
CA GLU A 213 -8.52 5.04 11.43
C GLU A 213 -7.57 4.07 10.72
N MET A 214 -6.27 4.41 10.77
CA MET A 214 -5.15 3.61 10.30
C MET A 214 -4.29 3.22 11.50
N THR A 215 -4.00 1.93 11.68
CA THR A 215 -3.24 1.42 12.84
C THR A 215 -2.14 0.47 12.40
N ALA A 216 -0.91 0.69 12.87
CA ALA A 216 0.23 -0.19 12.70
C ALA A 216 0.65 -0.82 14.03
N SER A 217 0.88 -2.12 14.05
CA SER A 217 1.30 -2.89 15.21
C SER A 217 2.40 -3.89 14.86
N VAL A 218 3.28 -4.17 15.84
CA VAL A 218 4.28 -5.25 15.75
C VAL A 218 4.16 -6.11 17.00
N ASN A 219 4.02 -7.41 16.83
CA ASN A 219 3.84 -8.39 17.91
C ASN A 219 2.71 -7.98 18.89
N GLY A 220 1.61 -7.47 18.35
CA GLY A 220 0.45 -7.01 19.13
C GLY A 220 0.64 -5.66 19.85
N ARG A 221 1.84 -5.04 19.81
CA ARG A 221 2.07 -3.70 20.32
C ARG A 221 1.77 -2.66 19.24
N VAL A 222 0.88 -1.73 19.52
CA VAL A 222 0.61 -0.59 18.62
C VAL A 222 1.84 0.30 18.53
N TYR A 223 2.31 0.54 17.30
CA TYR A 223 3.43 1.42 17.00
C TYR A 223 2.93 2.82 16.63
N GLY A 224 1.88 2.92 15.80
CA GLY A 224 1.33 4.19 15.38
C GLY A 224 -0.15 4.12 15.00
N ARG A 225 -0.76 5.31 14.98
CA ARG A 225 -2.14 5.55 14.53
C ARG A 225 -2.20 6.84 13.76
N ASP A 226 -3.04 6.86 12.73
CA ASP A 226 -3.36 8.05 11.96
C ASP A 226 -4.80 7.97 11.46
N GLN A 227 -5.24 9.01 10.78
CA GLN A 227 -6.50 9.07 10.03
C GLN A 227 -6.16 9.27 8.55
N TRP A 228 -6.81 8.53 7.66
CA TRP A 228 -6.56 8.74 6.23
C TRP A 228 -6.90 10.17 5.79
N SER A 229 -7.85 10.83 6.46
CA SER A 229 -8.19 12.24 6.21
C SER A 229 -7.05 13.24 6.43
N SER A 230 -5.94 12.84 7.08
CA SER A 230 -4.74 13.67 7.25
C SER A 230 -3.87 13.79 5.98
N ALA A 231 -4.19 13.07 4.91
CA ALA A 231 -3.52 13.17 3.62
C ALA A 231 -3.62 14.58 3.04
N SER A 232 -2.51 15.11 2.52
CA SER A 232 -2.44 16.45 1.91
C SER A 232 -2.86 16.47 0.43
N TRP A 233 -2.78 15.31 -0.24
CA TRP A 233 -3.19 15.09 -1.62
C TRP A 233 -4.23 13.98 -1.69
N SER A 234 -5.28 14.17 -2.48
CA SER A 234 -6.32 13.17 -2.72
C SER A 234 -5.93 12.20 -3.82
N PHE A 235 -6.54 11.02 -3.87
CA PHE A 235 -6.28 10.05 -4.94
C PHE A 235 -6.71 10.56 -6.32
N GLU A 236 -7.69 11.43 -6.39
CA GLU A 236 -8.07 12.12 -7.62
C GLU A 236 -6.92 12.97 -8.15
N GLU A 237 -6.24 13.73 -7.29
CA GLU A 237 -5.06 14.51 -7.65
C GLU A 237 -3.88 13.62 -8.02
N LEU A 238 -3.67 12.49 -7.31
CA LEU A 238 -2.60 11.53 -7.62
C LEU A 238 -2.81 10.88 -9.00
N ILE A 239 -4.02 10.44 -9.32
CA ILE A 239 -4.33 9.84 -10.62
C ILE A 239 -4.22 10.86 -11.73
N SER A 240 -4.73 12.09 -11.51
CA SER A 240 -4.57 13.20 -12.45
C SER A 240 -3.09 13.43 -12.75
N TYR A 241 -2.26 13.60 -11.72
CA TYR A 241 -0.82 13.82 -11.89
C TYR A 241 -0.10 12.62 -12.54
N ALA A 242 -0.42 11.38 -12.11
CA ALA A 242 0.19 10.18 -12.67
C ALA A 242 -0.17 9.95 -14.14
N SER A 243 -1.33 10.43 -14.58
CA SER A 243 -1.78 10.34 -15.99
C SER A 243 -1.33 11.52 -16.85
N TRP A 244 -0.81 12.60 -16.25
CA TRP A 244 -0.38 13.81 -16.96
C TRP A 244 0.71 13.51 -18.00
N ASN A 245 0.46 13.81 -19.26
CA ASN A 245 1.31 13.45 -20.41
C ASN A 245 1.70 11.96 -20.45
N SER A 246 0.87 11.08 -19.87
CA SER A 246 1.12 9.66 -19.69
C SER A 246 -0.20 8.92 -19.59
N ARG A 247 -0.14 7.61 -19.33
CA ARG A 247 -1.29 6.75 -19.14
C ARG A 247 -1.16 5.96 -17.83
N VAL A 248 -2.26 5.83 -17.12
CA VAL A 248 -2.47 4.88 -16.03
C VAL A 248 -3.52 3.88 -16.47
N GLU A 249 -3.15 2.62 -16.58
CA GLU A 249 -4.04 1.56 -17.05
C GLU A 249 -5.00 1.11 -15.95
N ALA A 250 -6.22 0.71 -16.36
CA ALA A 250 -7.16 0.04 -15.47
C ALA A 250 -6.51 -1.20 -14.82
N GLY A 251 -6.76 -1.40 -13.53
CA GLY A 251 -6.08 -2.41 -12.73
C GLY A 251 -4.73 -1.95 -12.13
N SER A 252 -4.26 -0.73 -12.40
CA SER A 252 -3.10 -0.17 -11.69
C SER A 252 -3.44 0.18 -10.25
N ILE A 253 -2.44 0.13 -9.35
CA ILE A 253 -2.54 0.62 -7.98
C ILE A 253 -1.74 1.92 -7.85
N ILE A 254 -2.35 2.90 -7.21
CA ILE A 254 -1.74 4.15 -6.76
C ILE A 254 -1.68 4.09 -5.23
N GLY A 255 -0.46 4.07 -4.65
CA GLY A 255 -0.23 4.14 -3.22
C GLY A 255 -0.23 5.57 -2.72
N SER A 256 -0.70 5.78 -1.49
CA SER A 256 -0.73 7.10 -0.84
C SER A 256 0.64 7.53 -0.31
N GLY A 257 1.53 6.58 -0.11
CA GLY A 257 2.63 6.75 0.81
C GLY A 257 2.22 6.57 2.28
N THR A 258 3.22 6.46 3.12
CA THR A 258 3.09 6.10 4.52
C THR A 258 2.33 7.15 5.31
N CYS A 259 1.35 6.73 6.12
CA CYS A 259 0.67 7.60 7.09
C CYS A 259 1.58 7.93 8.29
N GLN A 260 1.20 8.93 9.11
CA GLN A 260 1.94 9.30 10.31
C GLN A 260 2.05 8.11 11.28
N GLY A 261 3.27 7.83 11.76
CA GLY A 261 3.53 6.69 12.64
C GLY A 261 3.38 5.34 11.95
N GLY A 262 3.17 5.32 10.64
CA GLY A 262 2.99 4.13 9.81
C GLY A 262 4.28 3.40 9.47
N CYS A 263 5.45 3.78 10.01
CA CYS A 263 6.71 3.07 9.83
C CYS A 263 7.68 3.24 10.99
N ILE A 264 8.63 2.31 11.12
CA ILE A 264 9.67 2.32 12.17
C ILE A 264 10.64 3.49 11.99
N LEU A 265 11.00 3.82 10.74
CA LEU A 265 11.93 4.91 10.44
C LEU A 265 11.46 6.24 11.04
N GLU A 266 10.22 6.63 10.78
CA GLU A 266 9.63 7.85 11.31
C GLU A 266 9.62 7.83 12.85
N LEU A 267 9.13 6.72 13.45
CA LEU A 267 9.05 6.55 14.89
C LEU A 267 10.42 6.64 15.55
N SER A 268 11.46 6.09 14.92
CA SER A 268 12.84 6.20 15.39
C SER A 268 13.36 7.63 15.35
N ILE A 269 12.96 8.43 14.36
CA ILE A 269 13.31 9.86 14.28
C ILE A 269 12.57 10.66 15.36
N ARG A 270 11.28 10.39 15.57
CA ARG A 270 10.44 11.12 16.55
C ARG A 270 10.81 10.81 18.00
N HIS A 271 11.09 9.54 18.32
CA HIS A 271 11.19 9.05 19.69
C HIS A 271 12.59 8.57 20.07
N GLY A 272 13.54 8.60 19.15
CA GLY A 272 14.91 8.13 19.35
C GLY A 272 15.11 6.66 18.94
N PRO A 273 16.34 6.30 18.58
CA PRO A 273 16.69 4.95 18.17
C PRO A 273 16.52 3.95 19.33
N GLY A 274 16.00 2.76 19.02
CA GLY A 274 15.88 1.64 19.98
C GLY A 274 14.52 1.48 20.66
N GLN A 275 13.63 2.48 20.64
CA GLN A 275 12.26 2.30 21.14
C GLN A 275 11.39 1.48 20.16
N TYR A 276 11.70 1.58 18.90
CA TYR A 276 11.05 0.87 17.80
C TYR A 276 12.14 0.15 17.00
N PRO A 277 12.48 -1.10 17.37
CA PRO A 277 13.52 -1.86 16.69
C PRO A 277 13.10 -2.19 15.27
N TRP A 278 14.08 -2.33 14.36
CA TRP A 278 13.86 -2.86 13.02
C TRP A 278 13.32 -4.28 13.11
N LEU A 279 12.50 -4.65 12.14
CA LEU A 279 11.89 -5.98 12.09
C LEU A 279 12.94 -7.09 12.01
N ALA A 280 12.72 -8.13 12.79
CA ALA A 280 13.56 -9.31 12.89
C ALA A 280 12.78 -10.58 12.52
N PRO A 281 13.44 -11.68 12.13
CA PRO A 281 12.78 -12.95 11.91
C PRO A 281 12.00 -13.40 13.14
N GLY A 282 10.74 -13.76 12.95
CA GLY A 282 9.79 -14.13 14.00
C GLY A 282 8.87 -13.01 14.46
N ASP A 283 9.11 -11.77 14.04
CA ASP A 283 8.13 -10.71 14.25
C ASP A 283 6.88 -10.91 13.39
N GLU A 284 5.75 -10.39 13.85
CA GLU A 284 4.51 -10.29 13.10
C GLU A 284 4.08 -8.83 13.01
N VAL A 285 3.89 -8.33 11.79
CA VAL A 285 3.39 -6.97 11.53
C VAL A 285 1.89 -7.05 11.26
N THR A 286 1.11 -6.23 11.96
CA THR A 286 -0.33 -6.05 11.69
C THR A 286 -0.60 -4.61 11.28
N LEU A 287 -1.15 -4.42 10.08
CA LEU A 287 -1.54 -3.14 9.51
C LEU A 287 -3.04 -3.16 9.25
N ALA A 288 -3.78 -2.26 9.86
CA ALA A 288 -5.23 -2.22 9.77
C ALA A 288 -5.73 -0.84 9.35
N ILE A 289 -6.76 -0.82 8.51
CA ILE A 289 -7.55 0.37 8.19
C ILE A 289 -9.02 0.03 8.38
N GLU A 290 -9.75 0.92 9.04
CA GLU A 290 -11.17 0.76 9.29
C GLU A 290 -11.92 0.43 7.97
N LEU A 291 -12.82 -0.56 7.99
CA LEU A 291 -13.57 -1.13 6.85
C LEU A 291 -12.74 -1.96 5.84
N MET A 292 -11.41 -1.88 5.86
CA MET A 292 -10.53 -2.57 4.89
C MET A 292 -9.89 -3.85 5.45
N GLY A 293 -10.17 -4.18 6.71
CA GLY A 293 -9.59 -5.34 7.39
C GLY A 293 -8.15 -5.12 7.82
N GLU A 294 -7.32 -6.15 7.77
CA GLU A 294 -5.93 -6.08 8.20
C GLU A 294 -4.99 -6.95 7.35
N ILE A 295 -3.78 -6.46 7.12
CA ILE A 295 -2.63 -7.27 6.76
C ILE A 295 -2.03 -7.82 8.06
N ARG A 296 -1.72 -9.12 8.10
CA ARG A 296 -0.97 -9.76 9.19
C ARG A 296 0.14 -10.59 8.57
N ALA A 297 1.36 -10.07 8.60
CA ALA A 297 2.50 -10.63 7.87
C ALA A 297 3.59 -11.09 8.84
N PRO A 298 3.89 -12.40 8.89
CA PRO A 298 5.07 -12.92 9.57
C PRO A 298 6.36 -12.48 8.85
N VAL A 299 7.38 -12.13 9.62
CA VAL A 299 8.72 -11.77 9.12
C VAL A 299 9.61 -12.99 9.12
N LEU A 300 10.20 -13.32 7.98
CA LEU A 300 11.09 -14.46 7.81
C LEU A 300 12.55 -14.03 7.65
N ALA A 301 13.45 -14.94 8.03
CA ALA A 301 14.87 -14.77 7.80
C ALA A 301 15.19 -14.68 6.29
N PRO A 302 16.30 -14.03 5.88
CA PRO A 302 16.70 -13.97 4.50
C PRO A 302 16.93 -15.37 3.92
N ALA A 303 16.26 -15.72 2.82
CA ALA A 303 16.53 -16.97 2.10
C ALA A 303 17.83 -16.90 1.27
N ARG A 304 18.33 -15.70 0.97
CA ARG A 304 19.53 -15.47 0.15
C ARG A 304 20.45 -14.47 0.84
N GLY A 305 21.76 -14.59 0.56
CA GLY A 305 22.76 -13.61 0.97
C GLY A 305 22.67 -12.29 0.19
N PRO A 306 23.59 -11.34 0.48
CA PRO A 306 23.70 -10.09 -0.29
C PRO A 306 23.96 -10.37 -1.77
N TRP A 307 23.64 -9.38 -2.62
CA TRP A 307 23.90 -9.47 -4.06
C TRP A 307 25.39 -9.74 -4.34
N PRO A 308 25.72 -10.85 -5.03
CA PRO A 308 27.11 -11.27 -5.19
C PRO A 308 27.90 -10.42 -6.21
N GLY A 309 27.22 -9.61 -7.01
CA GLY A 309 27.85 -8.73 -8.02
C GLY A 309 28.37 -7.40 -7.46
N ARG A 310 28.33 -7.16 -6.15
CA ARG A 310 28.80 -5.92 -5.54
C ARG A 310 30.31 -5.74 -5.77
N ARG A 311 30.67 -4.57 -6.34
CA ARG A 311 32.07 -4.19 -6.57
C ARG A 311 32.53 -3.25 -5.45
N PRO A 312 33.81 -3.28 -5.06
CA PRO A 312 34.35 -2.27 -4.16
C PRO A 312 34.33 -0.88 -4.82
N ALA A 313 34.08 0.16 -4.04
CA ALA A 313 34.21 1.51 -4.53
C ALA A 313 35.69 1.75 -4.98
N PRO A 314 35.90 2.51 -6.07
CA PRO A 314 37.26 2.92 -6.45
C PRO A 314 37.89 3.77 -5.32
N ALA A 315 39.20 3.67 -5.16
CA ALA A 315 39.92 4.52 -4.21
C ALA A 315 39.68 6.00 -4.54
N PRO A 316 39.54 6.88 -3.52
CA PRO A 316 39.44 8.29 -3.79
C PRO A 316 40.60 8.79 -4.64
N ALA A 317 40.31 9.62 -5.64
CA ALA A 317 41.39 10.23 -6.44
C ALA A 317 42.31 10.99 -5.49
N THR A 318 43.62 10.66 -5.51
CA THR A 318 44.63 11.42 -4.79
C THR A 318 44.62 12.83 -5.38
N GLN A 319 44.20 13.84 -4.57
CA GLN A 319 44.40 15.23 -4.97
C GLN A 319 45.88 15.44 -5.16
N SER A 320 46.30 15.53 -6.42
CA SER A 320 47.65 16.02 -6.74
C SER A 320 47.71 17.50 -6.31
N SER A 321 48.49 17.72 -5.27
CA SER A 321 48.82 19.07 -4.74
C SER A 321 49.54 19.92 -5.76
#